data_f8e158b6cc52952663cfeb2dcc473a2c
#
_entry.id   f8e158b6cc52952663cfeb2dcc473a2c
#
_cell.length_a   1.000
_cell.length_b   1.000
_cell.length_c   1.000
_cell.angle_alpha   90.00
_cell.angle_beta   90.00
_cell.angle_gamma   90.00
#
_symmetry.space_group_name_H-M   'P 1'
#
loop_
_entity.id
_entity.type
_entity.pdbx_description
1 polymer ?
#
loop_
_entity_poly.entity_id
_entity_poly.type
_entity_poly.pdbx_seq_one_letter_code
_entity_poly.pdbx_strand_id
1 'polypeptide(L)'
;MHLIAGFDVSGGGRAWNVIRFRRGLCGNPLGADGNPLGPIRLAGEKDPDRSARIALCAELLSDRRPGHQLAALFVDSAFGAAIVSRLHALNYTNVYEINFGGESPDPHDYNRRANMARKCKDWLLLGSLPDEDRLGEQLGLAGYHQTAGKLVLESKEHITGRGEASPDDSDAFWLTFATAVAPPQKARTAAPRPPASRWG
;
A
#
# COMPACT_ATOMS: atom_id res chain seq x y z
N MET A 1 4.85 -1.63 -15.92
CA MET A 1 4.93 -1.78 -14.44
C MET A 1 3.66 -1.22 -13.83
N HIS A 2 3.14 -1.85 -12.76
CA HIS A 2 1.85 -1.53 -12.16
C HIS A 2 1.97 -0.44 -11.11
N LEU A 3 0.96 0.45 -11.06
CA LEU A 3 0.79 1.37 -9.96
C LEU A 3 0.21 0.61 -8.77
N ILE A 4 0.86 0.72 -7.64
CA ILE A 4 0.49 0.09 -6.37
C ILE A 4 0.36 1.20 -5.33
N ALA A 5 -0.65 1.11 -4.48
CA ALA A 5 -0.79 1.99 -3.34
C ALA A 5 -0.74 1.21 -2.02
N GLY A 6 -0.17 1.82 -0.99
CA GLY A 6 -0.24 1.36 0.38
C GLY A 6 -0.94 2.40 1.23
N PHE A 7 -1.86 1.97 2.08
CA PHE A 7 -2.66 2.82 2.94
C PHE A 7 -2.48 2.44 4.41
N ASP A 8 -1.74 3.26 5.14
CA ASP A 8 -1.65 3.20 6.59
C ASP A 8 -2.82 3.96 7.22
N VAL A 9 -3.71 3.22 7.87
CA VAL A 9 -4.95 3.76 8.45
C VAL A 9 -4.75 4.05 9.92
N SER A 10 -4.94 5.30 10.31
CA SER A 10 -4.84 5.73 11.70
C SER A 10 -6.06 5.30 12.53
N GLY A 11 -5.82 4.98 13.81
CA GLY A 11 -6.87 4.76 14.81
C GLY A 11 -7.49 6.04 15.37
N GLY A 12 -7.04 7.21 14.90
CA GLY A 12 -7.42 8.52 15.44
C GLY A 12 -6.26 9.23 16.14
N GLY A 13 -6.55 10.30 16.86
CA GLY A 13 -5.57 11.10 17.59
C GLY A 13 -4.63 11.90 16.66
N ARG A 14 -3.35 11.93 16.98
CA ARG A 14 -2.33 12.69 16.23
C ARG A 14 -1.78 11.95 15.02
N ALA A 15 -2.08 10.65 14.87
CA ALA A 15 -1.60 9.86 13.74
C ALA A 15 -2.33 10.26 12.45
N TRP A 16 -1.62 10.14 11.32
CA TRP A 16 -2.16 10.44 10.01
C TRP A 16 -2.65 9.18 9.31
N ASN A 17 -3.65 9.34 8.48
CA ASN A 17 -3.99 8.37 7.46
C ASN A 17 -3.15 8.72 6.23
N VAL A 18 -2.31 7.80 5.78
CA VAL A 18 -1.37 8.09 4.68
C VAL A 18 -1.52 7.08 3.56
N ILE A 19 -1.65 7.57 2.32
CA ILE A 19 -1.56 6.75 1.12
C ILE A 19 -0.28 7.11 0.38
N ARG A 20 0.53 6.10 0.07
CA ARG A 20 1.74 6.21 -0.75
C ARG A 20 1.63 5.35 -2.00
N PHE A 21 2.31 5.79 -3.05
CA PHE A 21 2.29 5.13 -4.35
C PHE A 21 3.68 4.64 -4.76
N ARG A 22 3.72 3.54 -5.52
CA ARG A 22 4.93 3.01 -6.14
C ARG A 22 4.61 2.37 -7.49
N ARG A 23 5.52 2.56 -8.47
CA ARG A 23 5.44 1.89 -9.77
C ARG A 23 6.81 1.30 -10.13
N GLY A 24 6.94 -0.01 -9.95
CA GLY A 24 8.22 -0.69 -10.18
C GLY A 24 9.34 -0.14 -9.30
N LEU A 25 10.35 0.45 -9.90
CA LEU A 25 11.50 1.07 -9.22
C LEU A 25 11.29 2.56 -8.92
N CYS A 26 10.10 3.12 -9.18
CA CYS A 26 9.79 4.50 -8.92
C CYS A 26 8.85 4.65 -7.72
N GLY A 27 9.32 5.27 -6.65
CA GLY A 27 8.55 5.63 -5.45
C GLY A 27 7.85 7.00 -5.57
N ASN A 28 8.05 7.70 -6.70
CA ASN A 28 7.37 8.95 -7.05
C ASN A 28 6.77 8.86 -8.46
N PRO A 29 5.83 7.93 -8.71
CA PRO A 29 5.32 7.70 -10.05
C PRO A 29 4.54 8.92 -10.57
N LEU A 30 4.70 9.21 -11.87
CA LEU A 30 3.98 10.29 -12.51
C LEU A 30 2.56 9.86 -12.89
N GLY A 31 1.61 10.77 -12.73
CA GLY A 31 0.27 10.67 -13.29
C GLY A 31 0.22 10.94 -14.80
N ALA A 32 -0.98 10.91 -15.37
CA ALA A 32 -1.19 11.18 -16.81
C ALA A 32 -0.88 12.63 -17.19
N ASP A 33 -0.96 13.53 -16.25
CA ASP A 33 -0.67 14.96 -16.37
C ASP A 33 0.84 15.28 -16.28
N GLY A 34 1.68 14.24 -16.10
CA GLY A 34 3.12 14.39 -15.92
C GLY A 34 3.54 14.84 -14.53
N ASN A 35 2.59 15.08 -13.62
CA ASN A 35 2.89 15.43 -12.23
C ASN A 35 3.08 14.18 -11.36
N PRO A 36 3.93 14.23 -10.32
CA PRO A 36 4.06 13.16 -9.36
C PRO A 36 2.73 12.85 -8.64
N LEU A 37 2.44 11.57 -8.47
CA LEU A 37 1.38 11.10 -7.57
C LEU A 37 1.91 11.21 -6.13
N GLY A 38 1.85 12.40 -5.58
CA GLY A 38 2.30 12.68 -4.22
C GLY A 38 1.54 11.89 -3.17
N PRO A 39 2.02 11.89 -1.91
CA PRO A 39 1.31 11.23 -0.82
C PRO A 39 -0.02 11.93 -0.54
N ILE A 40 -1.03 11.13 -0.20
CA ILE A 40 -2.30 11.66 0.30
C ILE A 40 -2.30 11.49 1.82
N ARG A 41 -2.50 12.58 2.55
CA ARG A 41 -2.53 12.58 4.02
C ARG A 41 -3.85 13.15 4.51
N LEU A 42 -4.54 12.42 5.38
CA LEU A 42 -5.76 12.84 6.06
C LEU A 42 -5.55 12.79 7.57
N ALA A 43 -5.98 13.83 8.27
CA ALA A 43 -5.93 13.84 9.73
C ALA A 43 -6.83 12.75 10.32
N GLY A 44 -6.33 12.02 11.32
CA GLY A 44 -7.03 10.88 11.92
C GLY A 44 -8.37 11.22 12.60
N GLU A 45 -8.51 12.45 13.10
CA GLU A 45 -9.66 12.85 13.93
C GLU A 45 -10.93 13.20 13.16
N LYS A 46 -10.84 13.40 11.83
CA LYS A 46 -11.93 14.01 11.03
C LYS A 46 -12.84 13.02 10.32
N ASP A 47 -12.69 11.73 10.52
CA ASP A 47 -13.48 10.71 9.81
C ASP A 47 -13.80 9.51 10.73
N PRO A 48 -14.65 9.72 11.76
CA PRO A 48 -14.93 8.70 12.77
C PRO A 48 -15.65 7.47 12.19
N ASP A 49 -16.45 7.63 11.15
CA ASP A 49 -17.17 6.57 10.45
C ASP A 49 -16.41 6.01 9.24
N ARG A 50 -15.20 6.54 8.96
CA ARG A 50 -14.35 6.17 7.82
C ARG A 50 -14.96 6.44 6.44
N SER A 51 -16.06 7.19 6.34
CA SER A 51 -16.74 7.44 5.07
C SER A 51 -15.87 8.21 4.08
N ALA A 52 -15.14 9.22 4.52
CA ALA A 52 -14.21 9.99 3.68
C ALA A 52 -13.05 9.12 3.18
N ARG A 53 -12.53 8.20 4.00
CA ARG A 53 -11.47 7.26 3.63
C ARG A 53 -11.96 6.24 2.60
N ILE A 54 -13.17 5.71 2.78
CA ILE A 54 -13.79 4.79 1.82
C ILE A 54 -14.04 5.49 0.50
N ALA A 55 -14.59 6.72 0.51
CA ALA A 55 -14.83 7.51 -0.69
C ALA A 55 -13.54 7.79 -1.46
N LEU A 56 -12.48 8.22 -0.77
CA LEU A 56 -11.16 8.44 -1.37
C LEU A 56 -10.60 7.16 -2.00
N CYS A 57 -10.65 6.02 -1.29
CA CYS A 57 -10.17 4.76 -1.84
C CYS A 57 -11.00 4.34 -3.07
N ALA A 58 -12.31 4.51 -3.04
CA ALA A 58 -13.18 4.19 -4.18
C ALA A 58 -12.87 5.08 -5.39
N GLU A 59 -12.60 6.38 -5.18
CA GLU A 59 -12.16 7.30 -6.23
C GLU A 59 -10.85 6.82 -6.87
N LEU A 60 -9.82 6.54 -6.07
CA LEU A 60 -8.52 6.03 -6.54
C LEU A 60 -8.65 4.72 -7.32
N LEU A 61 -9.48 3.78 -6.83
CA LEU A 61 -9.71 2.49 -7.45
C LEU A 61 -10.54 2.58 -8.75
N SER A 62 -11.38 3.62 -8.86
CA SER A 62 -12.21 3.88 -10.04
C SER A 62 -11.46 4.67 -11.13
N ASP A 63 -10.32 5.25 -10.82
CA ASP A 63 -9.58 6.08 -11.76
C ASP A 63 -9.08 5.24 -12.94
N ARG A 64 -9.51 5.61 -14.14
CA ARG A 64 -9.15 4.94 -15.41
C ARG A 64 -8.21 5.76 -16.26
N ARG A 65 -7.79 6.93 -15.80
CA ARG A 65 -6.81 7.75 -16.52
C ARG A 65 -5.50 6.96 -16.70
N PRO A 66 -4.85 7.08 -17.87
CA PRO A 66 -3.56 6.43 -18.07
C PRO A 66 -2.56 6.83 -16.98
N GLY A 67 -1.87 5.85 -16.40
CA GLY A 67 -0.92 6.09 -15.31
C GLY A 67 -1.53 6.21 -13.91
N HIS A 68 -2.84 6.32 -13.76
CA HIS A 68 -3.51 6.38 -12.44
C HIS A 68 -4.14 5.04 -12.02
N GLN A 69 -4.27 4.10 -12.94
CA GLN A 69 -4.94 2.82 -12.67
C GLN A 69 -4.19 2.00 -11.62
N LEU A 70 -4.79 1.84 -10.46
CA LEU A 70 -4.26 1.01 -9.38
C LEU A 70 -4.42 -0.47 -9.73
N ALA A 71 -3.30 -1.19 -9.72
CA ALA A 71 -3.30 -2.65 -9.82
C ALA A 71 -3.60 -3.30 -8.45
N ALA A 72 -3.19 -2.64 -7.36
CA ALA A 72 -3.47 -3.08 -6.00
C ALA A 72 -3.48 -1.89 -5.02
N LEU A 73 -4.36 -1.96 -4.03
CA LEU A 73 -4.36 -1.14 -2.83
C LEU A 73 -4.17 -2.05 -1.62
N PHE A 74 -3.07 -1.90 -0.89
CA PHE A 74 -2.78 -2.62 0.34
C PHE A 74 -3.11 -1.73 1.54
N VAL A 75 -3.93 -2.21 2.44
CA VAL A 75 -4.46 -1.45 3.58
C VAL A 75 -4.05 -2.13 4.88
N ASP A 76 -3.50 -1.37 5.84
CA ASP A 76 -3.23 -1.91 7.18
C ASP A 76 -4.53 -2.34 7.87
N SER A 77 -4.53 -3.57 8.40
CA SER A 77 -5.71 -4.20 9.00
C SER A 77 -6.10 -3.63 10.35
N ALA A 78 -5.15 -3.06 11.11
CA ALA A 78 -5.40 -2.63 12.49
C ALA A 78 -6.62 -1.71 12.60
N PHE A 79 -6.72 -0.75 11.68
CA PHE A 79 -7.86 0.18 11.62
C PHE A 79 -8.54 0.22 10.24
N GLY A 80 -8.00 -0.49 9.25
CA GLY A 80 -8.49 -0.47 7.85
C GLY A 80 -9.42 -1.62 7.47
N ALA A 81 -9.58 -2.67 8.30
CA ALA A 81 -10.40 -3.85 7.98
C ALA A 81 -11.83 -3.49 7.52
N ALA A 82 -12.49 -2.54 8.19
CA ALA A 82 -13.83 -2.09 7.83
C ALA A 82 -13.85 -1.35 6.47
N ILE A 83 -12.78 -0.62 6.13
CA ILE A 83 -12.62 0.04 4.83
C ILE A 83 -12.51 -1.02 3.73
N VAL A 84 -11.65 -2.03 3.90
CA VAL A 84 -11.49 -3.14 2.96
C VAL A 84 -12.80 -3.88 2.74
N SER A 85 -13.48 -4.25 3.84
CA SER A 85 -14.78 -4.93 3.77
C SER A 85 -15.81 -4.12 2.97
N ARG A 86 -15.88 -2.80 3.21
CA ARG A 86 -16.81 -1.94 2.48
C ARG A 86 -16.46 -1.81 1.00
N LEU A 87 -15.17 -1.69 0.66
CA LEU A 87 -14.71 -1.64 -0.72
C LEU A 87 -14.99 -2.95 -1.47
N HIS A 88 -14.83 -4.10 -0.83
CA HIS A 88 -15.22 -5.39 -1.40
C HIS A 88 -16.74 -5.46 -1.66
N ALA A 89 -17.56 -4.95 -0.74
CA ALA A 89 -19.02 -4.86 -0.93
C ALA A 89 -19.40 -3.92 -2.10
N LEU A 90 -18.52 -3.00 -2.48
CA LEU A 90 -18.63 -2.14 -3.67
C LEU A 90 -17.99 -2.76 -4.93
N ASN A 91 -17.62 -4.05 -4.91
CA ASN A 91 -17.00 -4.81 -5.99
C ASN A 91 -15.58 -4.39 -6.38
N TYR A 92 -14.84 -3.70 -5.51
CA TYR A 92 -13.40 -3.49 -5.71
C TYR A 92 -12.63 -4.72 -5.23
N THR A 93 -12.11 -5.52 -6.15
CA THR A 93 -11.43 -6.80 -5.85
C THR A 93 -9.92 -6.69 -5.72
N ASN A 94 -9.34 -5.54 -6.09
CA ASN A 94 -7.91 -5.26 -6.04
C ASN A 94 -7.50 -4.49 -4.77
N VAL A 95 -8.23 -4.72 -3.68
CA VAL A 95 -7.95 -4.19 -2.34
C VAL A 95 -7.60 -5.35 -1.43
N TYR A 96 -6.53 -5.22 -0.66
CA TYR A 96 -5.99 -6.29 0.17
C TYR A 96 -5.71 -5.80 1.58
N GLU A 97 -6.23 -6.53 2.55
CA GLU A 97 -5.97 -6.31 3.97
C GLU A 97 -4.62 -6.90 4.36
N ILE A 98 -3.78 -6.12 5.04
CA ILE A 98 -2.44 -6.51 5.47
C ILE A 98 -2.31 -6.37 6.98
N ASN A 99 -2.15 -7.48 7.67
CA ASN A 99 -1.83 -7.47 9.10
C ASN A 99 -0.31 -7.34 9.29
N PHE A 100 0.15 -6.21 9.79
CA PHE A 100 1.57 -5.95 10.06
C PHE A 100 2.18 -6.96 11.04
N GLY A 101 1.43 -7.34 12.08
CA GLY A 101 1.83 -8.34 13.06
C GLY A 101 1.71 -9.79 12.58
N GLY A 102 1.09 -10.03 11.42
CA GLY A 102 0.90 -11.36 10.87
C GLY A 102 2.20 -12.07 10.52
N GLU A 103 2.13 -13.38 10.33
CA GLU A 103 3.27 -14.23 9.98
C GLU A 103 3.94 -13.75 8.70
N SER A 104 5.28 -13.68 8.74
CA SER A 104 6.08 -13.32 7.58
C SER A 104 6.13 -14.48 6.56
N PRO A 105 6.05 -14.19 5.24
CA PRO A 105 6.31 -15.18 4.22
C PRO A 105 7.80 -15.58 4.12
N ASP A 106 8.69 -14.85 4.78
CA ASP A 106 10.12 -15.14 4.85
C ASP A 106 10.49 -15.54 6.29
N PRO A 107 11.12 -16.70 6.52
CA PRO A 107 11.44 -17.18 7.85
C PRO A 107 12.45 -16.31 8.60
N HIS A 108 13.21 -15.46 7.92
CA HIS A 108 14.18 -14.55 8.52
C HIS A 108 13.58 -13.25 9.07
N ASP A 109 12.31 -12.99 8.80
CA ASP A 109 11.60 -11.82 9.32
C ASP A 109 10.61 -12.25 10.42
N TYR A 110 10.51 -11.46 11.48
CA TYR A 110 9.65 -11.78 12.62
C TYR A 110 8.17 -11.71 12.24
N ASN A 111 7.79 -10.68 11.47
CA ASN A 111 6.41 -10.44 11.04
C ASN A 111 6.36 -9.79 9.64
N ARG A 112 5.15 -9.56 9.14
CA ARG A 112 4.95 -8.95 7.82
C ARG A 112 5.51 -7.53 7.72
N ARG A 113 5.45 -6.73 8.80
CA ARG A 113 6.01 -5.37 8.79
C ARG A 113 7.53 -5.41 8.58
N ALA A 114 8.25 -6.28 9.29
CA ALA A 114 9.68 -6.48 9.10
C ALA A 114 10.01 -6.96 7.67
N ASN A 115 9.22 -7.89 7.12
CA ASN A 115 9.39 -8.37 5.76
C ASN A 115 9.23 -7.25 4.71
N MET A 116 8.18 -6.45 4.84
CA MET A 116 7.94 -5.33 3.92
C MET A 116 9.04 -4.28 4.00
N ALA A 117 9.49 -3.93 5.20
CA ALA A 117 10.59 -2.99 5.41
C ALA A 117 11.91 -3.51 4.81
N ARG A 118 12.24 -4.80 5.01
CA ARG A 118 13.42 -5.42 4.41
C ARG A 118 13.35 -5.41 2.88
N LYS A 119 12.20 -5.76 2.30
CA LYS A 119 12.00 -5.68 0.85
C LYS A 119 12.14 -4.25 0.32
N CYS A 120 11.65 -3.25 1.06
CA CYS A 120 11.85 -1.85 0.72
C CYS A 120 13.34 -1.48 0.76
N LYS A 121 14.08 -1.89 1.79
CA LYS A 121 15.53 -1.68 1.88
C LYS A 121 16.26 -2.28 0.67
N ASP A 122 15.97 -3.52 0.30
CA ASP A 122 16.58 -4.17 -0.85
C ASP A 122 16.21 -3.44 -2.16
N TRP A 123 14.96 -2.99 -2.27
CA TRP A 123 14.48 -2.21 -3.41
C TRP A 123 15.21 -0.86 -3.54
N LEU A 124 15.57 -0.21 -2.43
CA LEU A 124 16.29 1.08 -2.43
C LEU A 124 17.66 1.02 -3.10
N LEU A 125 18.25 -0.15 -3.29
CA LEU A 125 19.50 -0.30 -4.03
C LEU A 125 19.39 0.12 -5.50
N LEU A 126 18.19 0.05 -6.09
CA LEU A 126 17.91 0.36 -7.49
C LEU A 126 16.74 1.33 -7.67
N GLY A 127 15.93 1.49 -6.64
CA GLY A 127 14.72 2.31 -6.67
C GLY A 127 14.99 3.77 -6.41
N SER A 128 14.06 4.63 -6.81
CA SER A 128 14.10 6.07 -6.56
C SER A 128 12.96 6.49 -5.63
N LEU A 129 13.28 7.24 -4.59
CA LEU A 129 12.30 7.90 -3.72
C LEU A 129 11.91 9.28 -4.28
N PRO A 130 10.76 9.85 -3.84
CA PRO A 130 10.51 11.27 -4.03
C PRO A 130 11.56 12.11 -3.29
N ASP A 131 11.82 13.30 -3.79
CA ASP A 131 12.64 14.31 -3.10
C ASP A 131 11.80 14.93 -1.97
N GLU A 132 11.70 14.19 -0.87
CA GLU A 132 10.85 14.50 0.28
C GLU A 132 11.53 14.01 1.56
N ASP A 133 12.03 14.94 2.36
CA ASP A 133 12.77 14.66 3.60
C ASP A 133 11.99 13.73 4.54
N ARG A 134 10.71 14.00 4.72
CA ARG A 134 9.84 13.25 5.63
C ARG A 134 9.82 11.75 5.38
N LEU A 135 9.70 11.32 4.12
CA LEU A 135 9.72 9.89 3.82
C LEU A 135 11.11 9.29 4.09
N GLY A 136 12.17 9.99 3.69
CA GLY A 136 13.54 9.56 3.93
C GLY A 136 13.84 9.39 5.42
N GLU A 137 13.48 10.38 6.24
CA GLU A 137 13.62 10.36 7.69
C GLU A 137 12.86 9.18 8.31
N GLN A 138 11.60 8.99 7.95
CA GLN A 138 10.77 7.93 8.50
C GLN A 138 11.22 6.52 8.07
N LEU A 139 11.74 6.34 6.86
CA LEU A 139 12.31 5.06 6.43
C LEU A 139 13.55 4.66 7.24
N GLY A 140 14.32 5.65 7.73
CA GLY A 140 15.48 5.46 8.59
C GLY A 140 15.17 5.43 10.10
N LEU A 141 13.93 5.75 10.50
CA LEU A 141 13.58 5.99 11.91
C LEU A 141 13.51 4.72 12.76
N ALA A 142 12.93 3.64 12.20
CA ALA A 142 12.71 2.41 12.95
C ALA A 142 14.02 1.68 13.23
N GLY A 143 14.36 1.51 14.51
CA GLY A 143 15.41 0.61 14.94
C GLY A 143 15.09 -0.85 14.63
N TYR A 144 16.11 -1.70 14.66
CA TYR A 144 15.91 -3.15 14.47
C TYR A 144 16.87 -3.96 15.35
N HIS A 145 16.48 -5.19 15.64
CA HIS A 145 17.32 -6.17 16.30
C HIS A 145 17.03 -7.56 15.76
N GLN A 146 17.82 -8.54 16.19
CA GLN A 146 17.57 -9.94 15.85
C GLN A 146 17.14 -10.73 17.10
N THR A 147 16.13 -11.55 16.93
CA THR A 147 15.64 -12.48 17.97
C THR A 147 15.45 -13.85 17.33
N ALA A 148 16.12 -14.87 17.86
CA ALA A 148 16.07 -16.24 17.32
C ALA A 148 16.34 -16.31 15.79
N GLY A 149 17.28 -15.52 15.30
CA GLY A 149 17.64 -15.46 13.88
C GLY A 149 16.67 -14.67 12.98
N LYS A 150 15.65 -14.04 13.56
CA LYS A 150 14.65 -13.25 12.84
C LYS A 150 14.89 -11.76 13.03
N LEU A 151 14.71 -11.00 11.96
CA LEU A 151 14.69 -9.54 11.98
C LEU A 151 13.42 -9.04 12.65
N VAL A 152 13.56 -8.24 13.70
CA VAL A 152 12.46 -7.57 14.41
C VAL A 152 12.63 -6.07 14.25
N LEU A 153 11.62 -5.38 13.76
CA LEU A 153 11.59 -3.93 13.73
C LEU A 153 11.06 -3.34 15.04
N GLU A 154 11.56 -2.17 15.40
CA GLU A 154 11.01 -1.35 16.46
C GLU A 154 9.52 -1.06 16.20
N SER A 155 8.69 -1.21 17.24
CA SER A 155 7.24 -0.96 17.12
C SER A 155 6.92 0.54 17.05
N LYS A 156 5.75 0.89 16.50
CA LYS A 156 5.27 2.29 16.50
C LYS A 156 5.19 2.87 17.91
N GLU A 157 4.77 2.07 18.88
CA GLU A 157 4.64 2.46 20.28
C GLU A 157 5.99 2.83 20.89
N HIS A 158 7.05 2.07 20.58
CA HIS A 158 8.41 2.40 21.03
C HIS A 158 8.94 3.66 20.36
N ILE A 159 8.74 3.80 19.05
CA ILE A 159 9.14 4.99 18.29
C ILE A 159 8.49 6.25 18.88
N THR A 160 7.18 6.23 19.07
CA THR A 160 6.44 7.37 19.65
C THR A 160 6.73 7.55 21.14
N GLY A 161 7.01 6.47 21.88
CA GLY A 161 7.38 6.49 23.29
C GLY A 161 8.74 7.18 23.57
N ARG A 162 9.66 7.18 22.58
CA ARG A 162 10.92 7.94 22.68
C ARG A 162 10.84 9.38 22.14
N GLY A 163 9.61 9.86 21.87
CA GLY A 163 9.33 11.24 21.47
C GLY A 163 9.32 11.50 19.97
N GLU A 164 9.48 10.47 19.14
CA GLU A 164 9.46 10.60 17.70
C GLU A 164 8.03 10.63 17.14
N ALA A 165 7.87 11.18 15.94
CA ALA A 165 6.60 11.14 15.23
C ALA A 165 6.25 9.71 14.79
N SER A 166 4.95 9.41 14.66
CA SER A 166 4.50 8.15 14.09
C SER A 166 5.02 7.97 12.66
N PRO A 167 5.58 6.79 12.29
CA PRO A 167 6.18 6.53 11.00
C PRO A 167 5.15 6.19 9.91
N ASP A 168 4.05 6.96 9.86
CA ASP A 168 2.88 6.67 9.03
C ASP A 168 3.19 6.67 7.52
N ASP A 169 4.12 7.55 7.08
CA ASP A 169 4.56 7.61 5.68
C ASP A 169 5.39 6.40 5.28
N SER A 170 6.32 5.95 6.14
CA SER A 170 7.11 4.75 5.85
C SER A 170 6.25 3.50 5.89
N ASP A 171 5.33 3.36 6.83
CA ASP A 171 4.43 2.22 6.91
C ASP A 171 3.50 2.14 5.69
N ALA A 172 2.95 3.28 5.24
CA ALA A 172 2.19 3.34 3.98
C ALA A 172 3.06 2.95 2.77
N PHE A 173 4.33 3.37 2.74
CA PHE A 173 5.23 3.00 1.64
C PHE A 173 5.61 1.52 1.70
N TRP A 174 5.91 0.96 2.89
CA TRP A 174 6.20 -0.46 3.07
C TRP A 174 5.06 -1.36 2.64
N LEU A 175 3.80 -0.96 2.84
CA LEU A 175 2.64 -1.70 2.36
C LEU A 175 2.70 -1.97 0.84
N THR A 176 3.31 -1.11 0.04
CA THR A 176 3.48 -1.34 -1.40
C THR A 176 4.35 -2.57 -1.73
N PHE A 177 5.04 -3.15 -0.74
CA PHE A 177 5.87 -4.36 -0.84
C PHE A 177 5.22 -5.59 -0.21
N ALA A 178 3.95 -5.51 0.21
CA ALA A 178 3.26 -6.58 0.92
C ALA A 178 3.23 -7.90 0.15
N THR A 179 2.96 -7.84 -1.15
CA THR A 179 3.03 -9.00 -2.05
C THR A 179 3.35 -8.56 -3.48
N ALA A 180 3.79 -9.51 -4.29
CA ALA A 180 3.95 -9.29 -5.73
C ALA A 180 2.57 -9.13 -6.39
N VAL A 181 2.44 -8.10 -7.22
CA VAL A 181 1.21 -7.85 -7.99
C VAL A 181 1.41 -8.39 -9.40
N ALA A 182 0.64 -9.42 -9.76
CA ALA A 182 0.64 -9.95 -11.10
C ALA A 182 0.13 -8.91 -12.11
N PRO A 183 0.63 -8.92 -13.36
CA PRO A 183 0.06 -8.07 -14.40
C PRO A 183 -1.44 -8.38 -14.54
N PRO A 184 -2.29 -7.37 -14.77
CA PRO A 184 -3.69 -7.62 -15.09
C PRO A 184 -3.73 -8.56 -16.30
N GLN A 185 -4.42 -9.68 -16.14
CA GLN A 185 -4.65 -10.55 -17.28
C GLN A 185 -5.39 -9.73 -18.34
N LYS A 186 -4.77 -9.58 -19.52
CA LYS A 186 -5.50 -9.04 -20.67
C LYS A 186 -6.78 -9.88 -20.79
N ALA A 187 -7.93 -9.22 -20.71
CA ALA A 187 -9.20 -9.88 -20.96
C ALA A 187 -9.02 -10.71 -22.24
N ARG A 188 -9.13 -12.04 -22.15
CA ARG A 188 -9.15 -12.90 -23.32
C ARG A 188 -10.34 -12.39 -24.12
N THR A 189 -10.09 -11.70 -25.22
CA THR A 189 -11.12 -11.42 -26.21
C THR A 189 -11.72 -12.76 -26.53
N ALA A 190 -13.01 -12.93 -26.20
CA ALA A 190 -13.73 -14.15 -26.55
C ALA A 190 -13.51 -14.37 -28.06
N ALA A 191 -13.00 -15.55 -28.40
CA ALA A 191 -12.85 -15.91 -29.80
C ALA A 191 -14.22 -15.71 -30.48
N PRO A 192 -14.27 -15.14 -31.67
CA PRO A 192 -15.52 -14.95 -32.38
C PRO A 192 -16.22 -16.30 -32.47
N ARG A 193 -17.49 -16.36 -32.07
CA ARG A 193 -18.31 -17.56 -32.17
C ARG A 193 -18.33 -17.98 -33.61
N PRO A 194 -18.00 -19.22 -33.96
CA PRO A 194 -18.10 -19.67 -35.33
C PRO A 194 -19.56 -19.50 -35.83
N PRO A 195 -19.76 -19.10 -37.06
CA PRO A 195 -21.11 -18.95 -37.60
C PRO A 195 -21.87 -20.24 -37.45
N ALA A 196 -23.12 -20.13 -36.98
CA ALA A 196 -24.00 -21.27 -36.86
C ALA A 196 -24.10 -21.96 -38.26
N SER A 197 -23.71 -23.23 -38.33
CA SER A 197 -23.84 -24.01 -39.54
C SER A 197 -25.34 -24.12 -39.89
N ARG A 198 -25.75 -23.49 -40.99
CA ARG A 198 -27.05 -23.73 -41.62
C ARG A 198 -26.99 -25.11 -42.27
N TRP A 199 -27.47 -26.08 -41.56
CA TRP A 199 -27.95 -27.34 -42.13
C TRP A 199 -29.24 -27.66 -41.41
N GLY A 200 -30.34 -27.40 -42.05
CA GLY A 200 -31.66 -27.94 -41.83
C GLY A 200 -32.16 -28.45 -43.14
#